data_458c20aa5275cb5d7673b5db2b91c628
#
_entry.id   458c20aa5275cb5d7673b5db2b91c628
#
_cell.length_a   1.000
_cell.length_b   1.000
_cell.length_c   1.000
_cell.angle_alpha   90.00
_cell.angle_beta   90.00
_cell.angle_gamma   90.00
#
_symmetry.space_group_name_H-M   'P 1'
#
loop_
_entity.id
_entity.type
_entity.pdbx_description
1 polymer ?
#
loop_
_entity_poly.entity_id
_entity_poly.type
_entity_poly.pdbx_seq_one_letter_code
_entity_poly.pdbx_strand_id
1 'polypeptide(L)'
;MLFILFIESEGDVEMEQRFTVSCGDMETPCLLWEPDYGVLRRIVLGVHGLGGSMHDPIQDSIAEETELFGSVVLRFDFPAHGENEEDVLSLQSCVDTLLCVARYARERYPKLEDLCIFATDFGAYVALSAMQELMELPGRVRLVIQPPALNMDQAVLSMTQMSQVTLEATEWAVLNAPRPVGITYDFYEELRDNVVLAAYHLPFLILQGECDDCVSRADIQQLHDLNEGSKLVLIPGAGHHFREPGALDMVLDLTRDWFEFEKVLLVQAY
;
A
#
# COMPACT_ATOMS: atom_id res chain seq x y z
N MET A 1 -22.45 -14.91 -6.34
CA MET A 1 -23.64 -14.45 -5.56
C MET A 1 -23.08 -13.82 -4.31
N LEU A 2 -23.01 -12.49 -4.31
CA LEU A 2 -22.33 -11.71 -3.29
C LEU A 2 -23.20 -11.67 -2.03
N PHE A 3 -22.74 -12.20 -0.91
CA PHE A 3 -23.40 -11.99 0.37
C PHE A 3 -22.70 -10.81 1.07
N ILE A 4 -23.43 -9.71 1.22
CA ILE A 4 -23.02 -8.57 2.02
C ILE A 4 -23.64 -8.76 3.41
N LEU A 5 -22.81 -8.95 4.44
CA LEU A 5 -23.23 -8.87 5.83
C LEU A 5 -23.06 -7.41 6.28
N PHE A 6 -24.18 -6.70 6.40
CA PHE A 6 -24.22 -5.41 7.09
C PHE A 6 -24.38 -5.63 8.59
N ILE A 7 -23.46 -5.06 9.37
CA ILE A 7 -23.65 -4.91 10.82
C ILE A 7 -24.01 -3.44 11.04
N GLU A 8 -25.31 -3.17 11.24
CA GLU A 8 -25.78 -1.83 11.60
C GLU A 8 -25.48 -1.56 13.09
N SER A 9 -24.69 -0.51 13.38
CA SER A 9 -24.63 0.13 14.69
C SER A 9 -25.41 1.43 14.65
N GLU A 10 -26.43 1.56 15.51
CA GLU A 10 -27.22 2.79 15.65
C GLU A 10 -26.40 3.83 16.41
N GLY A 11 -26.13 4.99 15.78
CA GLY A 11 -25.96 6.21 16.55
C GLY A 11 -24.72 7.08 16.34
N ASP A 12 -24.02 7.02 15.21
CA ASP A 12 -23.19 8.12 14.68
C ASP A 12 -23.08 7.89 13.17
N VAL A 13 -23.05 8.95 12.37
CA VAL A 13 -22.88 8.82 10.92
C VAL A 13 -21.44 8.35 10.67
N GLU A 14 -21.21 7.06 10.82
CA GLU A 14 -19.94 6.44 10.44
C GLU A 14 -19.88 6.38 8.91
N MET A 15 -19.09 7.26 8.31
CA MET A 15 -18.78 7.23 6.89
C MET A 15 -17.93 6.01 6.52
N GLU A 16 -17.46 5.24 7.49
CA GLU A 16 -16.62 4.07 7.33
C GLU A 16 -17.44 2.77 7.43
N GLN A 17 -17.41 1.98 6.36
CA GLN A 17 -18.12 0.70 6.30
C GLN A 17 -17.12 -0.46 6.32
N ARG A 18 -17.31 -1.39 7.28
CA ARG A 18 -16.58 -2.67 7.30
C ARG A 18 -17.29 -3.69 6.43
N PHE A 19 -16.52 -4.42 5.64
CA PHE A 19 -17.02 -5.51 4.79
C PHE A 19 -15.87 -6.46 4.43
N THR A 20 -16.22 -7.54 3.74
CA THR A 20 -15.24 -8.54 3.29
C THR A 20 -15.30 -8.68 1.78
N VAL A 21 -14.14 -8.78 1.14
CA VAL A 21 -14.02 -9.09 -0.29
C VAL A 21 -13.57 -10.54 -0.44
N SER A 22 -14.35 -11.35 -1.16
CA SER A 22 -14.00 -12.75 -1.44
C SER A 22 -12.99 -12.79 -2.59
N CYS A 23 -11.79 -13.25 -2.29
CA CYS A 23 -10.65 -13.34 -3.19
C CYS A 23 -10.29 -14.81 -3.45
N GLY A 24 -11.06 -15.49 -4.29
CA GLY A 24 -10.95 -16.94 -4.45
C GLY A 24 -11.42 -17.67 -3.18
N ASP A 25 -10.51 -18.40 -2.57
CA ASP A 25 -10.77 -19.12 -1.30
C ASP A 25 -10.46 -18.26 -0.06
N MET A 26 -9.93 -17.03 -0.26
CA MET A 26 -9.59 -16.09 0.82
C MET A 26 -10.72 -15.07 1.02
N GLU A 27 -10.94 -14.70 2.28
CA GLU A 27 -11.85 -13.63 2.68
C GLU A 27 -11.03 -12.46 3.22
N THR A 28 -11.03 -11.33 2.49
CA THR A 28 -10.19 -10.17 2.82
C THR A 28 -11.00 -9.11 3.57
N PRO A 29 -10.71 -8.84 4.85
CA PRO A 29 -11.31 -7.74 5.59
C PRO A 29 -10.96 -6.39 4.96
N CYS A 30 -11.98 -5.54 4.80
CA CYS A 30 -11.85 -4.25 4.15
C CYS A 30 -12.60 -3.16 4.92
N LEU A 31 -12.09 -1.94 4.80
CA LEU A 31 -12.77 -0.70 5.18
C LEU A 31 -13.04 0.13 3.94
N LEU A 32 -14.25 0.59 3.81
CA LEU A 32 -14.66 1.54 2.78
C LEU A 32 -15.01 2.87 3.43
N TRP A 33 -14.37 3.91 2.95
CA TRP A 33 -14.75 5.29 3.23
C TRP A 33 -15.32 5.90 1.96
N GLU A 34 -16.59 6.24 1.98
CA GLU A 34 -17.31 6.85 0.85
C GLU A 34 -17.97 8.16 1.30
N PRO A 35 -17.64 9.32 0.68
CA PRO A 35 -18.25 10.59 1.03
C PRO A 35 -19.76 10.59 0.80
N ASP A 36 -20.52 11.07 1.77
CA ASP A 36 -21.99 11.17 1.69
C ASP A 36 -22.47 12.24 0.69
N TYR A 37 -21.58 13.14 0.27
CA TYR A 37 -21.92 14.27 -0.58
C TYR A 37 -20.79 14.62 -1.55
N GLY A 38 -21.18 15.26 -2.64
CA GLY A 38 -20.21 15.71 -3.65
C GLY A 38 -20.14 14.79 -4.88
N VAL A 39 -19.16 15.06 -5.71
CA VAL A 39 -18.89 14.26 -6.92
C VAL A 39 -17.70 13.36 -6.66
N LEU A 40 -17.93 12.06 -6.68
CA LEU A 40 -16.85 11.09 -6.63
C LEU A 40 -15.96 11.22 -7.87
N ARG A 41 -14.67 11.24 -7.67
CA ARG A 41 -13.66 11.49 -8.72
C ARG A 41 -12.70 10.35 -8.94
N ARG A 42 -12.31 9.65 -7.86
CA ARG A 42 -11.31 8.60 -7.91
C ARG A 42 -11.51 7.55 -6.83
N ILE A 43 -10.85 6.43 -7.01
CA ILE A 43 -10.71 5.39 -6.00
C ILE A 43 -9.30 5.52 -5.42
N VAL A 44 -9.17 5.46 -4.09
CA VAL A 44 -7.88 5.36 -3.40
C VAL A 44 -7.80 4.02 -2.69
N LEU A 45 -6.73 3.28 -2.91
CA LEU A 45 -6.40 2.07 -2.15
C LEU A 45 -5.28 2.40 -1.17
N GLY A 46 -5.53 2.16 0.11
CA GLY A 46 -4.52 2.19 1.16
C GLY A 46 -3.92 0.79 1.36
N VAL A 47 -2.59 0.67 1.22
CA VAL A 47 -1.86 -0.59 1.27
C VAL A 47 -0.80 -0.52 2.35
N HIS A 48 -1.00 -1.25 3.46
CA HIS A 48 -0.16 -1.19 4.65
C HIS A 48 1.16 -1.95 4.53
N GLY A 49 2.11 -1.67 5.43
CA GLY A 49 3.40 -2.34 5.52
C GLY A 49 3.40 -3.65 6.31
N LEU A 50 4.58 -4.26 6.44
CA LEU A 50 4.76 -5.51 7.19
C LEU A 50 4.49 -5.29 8.69
N GLY A 51 3.62 -6.11 9.27
CA GLY A 51 3.13 -5.95 10.66
C GLY A 51 2.17 -4.77 10.83
N GLY A 52 1.75 -4.13 9.75
CA GLY A 52 0.74 -3.09 9.73
C GLY A 52 -0.69 -3.62 9.66
N SER A 53 -1.63 -2.74 9.36
CA SER A 53 -3.03 -3.07 9.09
C SER A 53 -3.74 -1.93 8.37
N MET A 54 -4.96 -2.18 7.93
CA MET A 54 -5.85 -1.17 7.36
C MET A 54 -6.15 0.00 8.32
N HIS A 55 -5.84 -0.13 9.61
CA HIS A 55 -5.98 0.88 10.67
C HIS A 55 -4.67 1.59 11.02
N ASP A 56 -3.64 1.50 10.19
CA ASP A 56 -2.40 2.22 10.46
C ASP A 56 -2.62 3.74 10.36
N PRO A 57 -2.05 4.55 11.29
CA PRO A 57 -2.33 5.99 11.35
C PRO A 57 -2.08 6.75 10.05
N ILE A 58 -1.08 6.34 9.25
CA ILE A 58 -0.81 6.97 7.96
C ILE A 58 -1.92 6.64 6.95
N GLN A 59 -2.49 5.44 7.01
CA GLN A 59 -3.60 5.03 6.14
C GLN A 59 -4.88 5.79 6.51
N ASP A 60 -5.13 6.01 7.81
CA ASP A 60 -6.24 6.85 8.30
C ASP A 60 -6.07 8.28 7.79
N SER A 61 -4.88 8.88 7.96
CA SER A 61 -4.61 10.26 7.51
C SER A 61 -4.76 10.43 5.99
N ILE A 62 -4.34 9.45 5.19
CA ILE A 62 -4.55 9.46 3.72
C ILE A 62 -6.04 9.37 3.38
N ALA A 63 -6.81 8.56 4.12
CA ALA A 63 -8.24 8.45 3.90
C ALA A 63 -8.94 9.78 4.19
N GLU A 64 -8.68 10.39 5.34
CA GLU A 64 -9.24 11.70 5.75
C GLU A 64 -8.87 12.80 4.74
N GLU A 65 -7.58 12.88 4.33
CA GLU A 65 -7.12 13.91 3.39
C GLU A 65 -7.76 13.75 2.01
N THR A 66 -7.84 12.52 1.48
CA THR A 66 -8.30 12.29 0.10
C THR A 66 -9.82 12.32 -0.03
N GLU A 67 -10.58 12.04 1.04
CA GLU A 67 -12.03 12.18 1.09
C GLU A 67 -12.48 13.60 0.76
N LEU A 68 -11.84 14.61 1.34
CA LEU A 68 -12.15 16.03 1.11
C LEU A 68 -12.12 16.42 -0.38
N PHE A 69 -11.47 15.62 -1.22
CA PHE A 69 -11.33 15.82 -2.66
C PHE A 69 -12.18 14.86 -3.51
N GLY A 70 -13.18 14.21 -2.91
CA GLY A 70 -14.12 13.33 -3.59
C GLY A 70 -13.52 11.96 -3.93
N SER A 71 -12.66 11.43 -3.08
CA SER A 71 -12.14 10.08 -3.21
C SER A 71 -13.02 9.09 -2.46
N VAL A 72 -13.22 7.92 -3.06
CA VAL A 72 -13.63 6.72 -2.32
C VAL A 72 -12.35 6.02 -1.87
N VAL A 73 -12.25 5.71 -0.59
CA VAL A 73 -11.05 5.08 -0.03
C VAL A 73 -11.36 3.66 0.42
N LEU A 74 -10.63 2.70 -0.12
CA LEU A 74 -10.61 1.32 0.36
C LEU A 74 -9.29 1.03 1.04
N ARG A 75 -9.37 0.41 2.21
CA ARG A 75 -8.23 -0.14 2.95
C ARG A 75 -8.52 -1.60 3.26
N PHE A 76 -7.52 -2.43 3.37
CA PHE A 76 -7.69 -3.87 3.60
C PHE A 76 -6.51 -4.46 4.35
N ASP A 77 -6.70 -5.62 4.96
CA ASP A 77 -5.64 -6.36 5.63
C ASP A 77 -5.09 -7.47 4.72
N PHE A 78 -3.76 -7.52 4.60
CA PHE A 78 -3.09 -8.64 3.97
C PHE A 78 -3.26 -9.93 4.79
N PRO A 79 -3.07 -11.12 4.18
CA PRO A 79 -2.93 -12.37 4.91
C PRO A 79 -1.90 -12.26 6.04
N ALA A 80 -2.16 -12.87 7.18
CA ALA A 80 -1.38 -12.81 8.43
C ALA A 80 -1.28 -11.41 9.08
N HIS A 81 -2.14 -10.46 8.69
CA HIS A 81 -2.13 -9.10 9.23
C HIS A 81 -3.53 -8.65 9.68
N GLY A 82 -3.55 -7.73 10.66
CA GLY A 82 -4.78 -7.06 11.11
C GLY A 82 -5.89 -8.02 11.53
N GLU A 83 -7.03 -7.94 10.86
CA GLU A 83 -8.17 -8.84 11.12
C GLU A 83 -8.06 -10.17 10.36
N ASN A 84 -6.98 -10.39 9.62
CA ASN A 84 -6.68 -11.57 8.81
C ASN A 84 -5.48 -12.37 9.37
N GLU A 85 -5.25 -12.30 10.69
CA GLU A 85 -4.06 -12.84 11.36
C GLU A 85 -3.94 -14.37 11.36
N GLU A 86 -5.05 -15.10 11.12
CA GLU A 86 -5.06 -16.56 11.07
C GLU A 86 -4.52 -17.13 9.74
N ASP A 87 -4.39 -16.32 8.71
CA ASP A 87 -3.87 -16.72 7.41
C ASP A 87 -2.34 -16.90 7.41
N VAL A 88 -1.84 -17.58 6.39
CA VAL A 88 -0.41 -17.76 6.19
C VAL A 88 0.12 -16.65 5.28
N LEU A 89 1.19 -15.98 5.72
CA LEU A 89 1.86 -14.96 4.92
C LEU A 89 2.60 -15.60 3.74
N SER A 90 2.26 -15.16 2.52
CA SER A 90 3.05 -15.39 1.33
C SER A 90 3.03 -14.13 0.45
N LEU A 91 4.09 -13.90 -0.32
CA LEU A 91 4.14 -12.77 -1.25
C LEU A 91 3.05 -12.89 -2.30
N GLN A 92 2.87 -14.09 -2.85
CA GLN A 92 1.85 -14.34 -3.87
C GLN A 92 0.44 -14.06 -3.34
N SER A 93 0.10 -14.51 -2.12
CA SER A 93 -1.21 -14.24 -1.52
C SER A 93 -1.44 -12.75 -1.28
N CYS A 94 -0.40 -11.98 -0.90
CA CYS A 94 -0.48 -10.52 -0.77
C CYS A 94 -0.71 -9.83 -2.13
N VAL A 95 -0.01 -10.27 -3.18
CA VAL A 95 -0.23 -9.78 -4.56
C VAL A 95 -1.65 -10.07 -5.02
N ASP A 96 -2.13 -11.31 -4.84
CA ASP A 96 -3.48 -11.73 -5.22
C ASP A 96 -4.55 -10.93 -4.46
N THR A 97 -4.33 -10.67 -3.17
CA THR A 97 -5.21 -9.85 -2.34
C THR A 97 -5.30 -8.42 -2.88
N LEU A 98 -4.16 -7.77 -3.12
CA LEU A 98 -4.13 -6.41 -3.69
C LEU A 98 -4.88 -6.33 -5.02
N LEU A 99 -4.61 -7.27 -5.94
CA LEU A 99 -5.26 -7.31 -7.25
C LEU A 99 -6.76 -7.59 -7.16
N CYS A 100 -7.16 -8.45 -6.23
CA CYS A 100 -8.57 -8.75 -5.99
C CYS A 100 -9.33 -7.53 -5.47
N VAL A 101 -8.80 -6.84 -4.46
CA VAL A 101 -9.41 -5.61 -3.92
C VAL A 101 -9.43 -4.51 -4.97
N ALA A 102 -8.38 -4.37 -5.80
CA ALA A 102 -8.33 -3.41 -6.89
C ALA A 102 -9.41 -3.70 -7.95
N ARG A 103 -9.61 -4.96 -8.33
CA ARG A 103 -10.70 -5.37 -9.26
C ARG A 103 -12.07 -5.10 -8.65
N TYR A 104 -12.29 -5.49 -7.39
CA TYR A 104 -13.53 -5.18 -6.67
C TYR A 104 -13.85 -3.68 -6.69
N ALA A 105 -12.85 -2.84 -6.39
CA ALA A 105 -13.01 -1.40 -6.41
C ALA A 105 -13.42 -0.87 -7.80
N ARG A 106 -12.79 -1.37 -8.85
CA ARG A 106 -13.14 -1.04 -10.24
C ARG A 106 -14.56 -1.49 -10.63
N GLU A 107 -14.96 -2.68 -10.22
CA GLU A 107 -16.31 -3.20 -10.49
C GLU A 107 -17.39 -2.41 -9.74
N ARG A 108 -17.11 -2.02 -8.49
CA ARG A 108 -18.03 -1.24 -7.67
C ARG A 108 -18.19 0.20 -8.18
N TYR A 109 -17.10 0.79 -8.68
CA TYR A 109 -17.05 2.18 -9.14
C TYR A 109 -16.61 2.31 -10.62
N PRO A 110 -17.37 1.72 -11.57
CA PRO A 110 -16.93 1.61 -12.97
C PRO A 110 -16.86 2.95 -13.71
N LYS A 111 -17.40 4.03 -13.12
CA LYS A 111 -17.36 5.38 -13.68
C LYS A 111 -16.15 6.19 -13.24
N LEU A 112 -15.42 5.73 -12.22
CA LEU A 112 -14.23 6.40 -11.73
C LEU A 112 -13.01 5.92 -12.53
N GLU A 113 -12.38 6.83 -13.26
CA GLU A 113 -11.26 6.47 -14.14
C GLU A 113 -9.95 6.25 -13.40
N ASP A 114 -9.72 6.99 -12.31
CA ASP A 114 -8.47 6.93 -11.56
C ASP A 114 -8.55 5.90 -10.43
N LEU A 115 -7.57 4.98 -10.40
CA LEU A 115 -7.23 4.13 -9.27
C LEU A 115 -5.90 4.62 -8.71
N CYS A 116 -5.98 5.26 -7.57
CA CYS A 116 -4.83 5.78 -6.84
C CYS A 116 -4.43 4.79 -5.75
N ILE A 117 -3.16 4.46 -5.66
CA ILE A 117 -2.65 3.51 -4.66
C ILE A 117 -1.64 4.27 -3.80
N PHE A 118 -1.88 4.29 -2.49
CA PHE A 118 -0.91 4.73 -1.50
C PHE A 118 -0.40 3.52 -0.74
N ALA A 119 0.85 3.16 -0.97
CA ALA A 119 1.43 1.94 -0.42
C ALA A 119 2.67 2.24 0.44
N THR A 120 2.77 1.59 1.59
CA THR A 120 3.85 1.82 2.56
C THR A 120 4.68 0.55 2.76
N ASP A 121 6.01 0.72 2.82
CA ASP A 121 6.96 -0.33 3.16
C ASP A 121 6.71 -1.66 2.38
N PHE A 122 6.42 -2.76 3.05
CA PHE A 122 6.09 -4.04 2.40
C PHE A 122 4.90 -3.95 1.44
N GLY A 123 3.88 -3.13 1.77
CA GLY A 123 2.78 -2.87 0.84
C GLY A 123 3.24 -2.24 -0.48
N ALA A 124 4.26 -1.38 -0.43
CA ALA A 124 4.88 -0.85 -1.64
C ALA A 124 5.69 -1.92 -2.40
N TYR A 125 6.34 -2.85 -1.70
CA TYR A 125 6.99 -4.01 -2.32
C TYR A 125 5.97 -4.88 -3.06
N VAL A 126 4.83 -5.18 -2.44
CA VAL A 126 3.70 -5.92 -3.06
C VAL A 126 3.14 -5.16 -4.27
N ALA A 127 2.93 -3.84 -4.16
CA ALA A 127 2.44 -3.02 -5.27
C ALA A 127 3.40 -2.99 -6.46
N LEU A 128 4.71 -2.93 -6.21
CA LEU A 128 5.73 -3.03 -7.25
C LEU A 128 5.77 -4.43 -7.88
N SER A 129 5.58 -5.49 -7.08
CA SER A 129 5.51 -6.87 -7.58
C SER A 129 4.28 -7.09 -8.46
N ALA A 130 3.15 -6.45 -8.15
CA ALA A 130 1.87 -6.54 -8.88
C ALA A 130 1.74 -5.51 -10.03
N MET A 131 2.79 -4.74 -10.32
CA MET A 131 2.69 -3.55 -11.18
C MET A 131 2.14 -3.85 -12.57
N GLN A 132 2.57 -4.94 -13.18
CA GLN A 132 2.12 -5.30 -14.53
C GLN A 132 0.62 -5.57 -14.55
N GLU A 133 0.12 -6.36 -13.62
CA GLU A 133 -1.30 -6.71 -13.52
C GLU A 133 -2.16 -5.52 -13.12
N LEU A 134 -1.64 -4.63 -12.25
CA LEU A 134 -2.33 -3.39 -11.91
C LEU A 134 -2.53 -2.49 -13.13
N MET A 135 -1.54 -2.42 -14.03
CA MET A 135 -1.62 -1.63 -15.27
C MET A 135 -2.60 -2.22 -16.30
N GLU A 136 -2.93 -3.51 -16.20
CA GLU A 136 -3.92 -4.16 -17.06
C GLU A 136 -5.37 -3.89 -16.61
N LEU A 137 -5.57 -3.32 -15.41
CA LEU A 137 -6.89 -2.94 -14.93
C LEU A 137 -7.48 -1.79 -15.75
N PRO A 138 -8.81 -1.75 -15.94
CA PRO A 138 -9.46 -0.63 -16.65
C PRO A 138 -9.17 0.72 -15.99
N GLY A 139 -8.96 1.75 -16.81
CA GLY A 139 -8.73 3.12 -16.36
C GLY A 139 -7.25 3.42 -16.07
N ARG A 140 -6.99 4.47 -15.31
CA ARG A 140 -5.63 4.92 -15.00
C ARG A 140 -5.23 4.48 -13.61
N VAL A 141 -4.00 4.01 -13.47
CA VAL A 141 -3.37 3.71 -12.17
C VAL A 141 -2.39 4.83 -11.82
N ARG A 142 -2.45 5.30 -10.57
CA ARG A 142 -1.50 6.25 -9.99
C ARG A 142 -0.95 5.65 -8.71
N LEU A 143 0.35 5.68 -8.54
CA LEU A 143 1.01 5.07 -7.40
C LEU A 143 1.84 6.09 -6.63
N VAL A 144 1.68 6.09 -5.32
CA VAL A 144 2.55 6.77 -4.35
C VAL A 144 3.09 5.70 -3.41
N ILE A 145 4.39 5.66 -3.22
CA ILE A 145 5.04 4.72 -2.32
C ILE A 145 5.86 5.44 -1.25
N GLN A 146 5.71 5.01 -0.01
CA GLN A 146 6.77 5.04 0.99
C GLN A 146 7.66 3.82 0.69
N PRO A 147 8.94 4.00 0.35
CA PRO A 147 9.69 2.93 -0.28
C PRO A 147 9.92 1.74 0.64
N PRO A 148 9.88 0.52 0.08
CA PRO A 148 10.27 -0.70 0.75
C PRO A 148 11.79 -0.86 0.74
N ALA A 149 12.30 -1.76 1.57
CA ALA A 149 13.61 -2.37 1.32
C ALA A 149 13.54 -3.16 -0.01
N LEU A 150 14.41 -2.83 -0.98
CA LEU A 150 14.40 -3.52 -2.28
C LEU A 150 14.92 -4.97 -2.18
N ASN A 151 15.78 -5.24 -1.19
CA ASN A 151 16.21 -6.58 -0.80
C ASN A 151 15.40 -7.04 0.42
N MET A 152 14.09 -7.26 0.23
CA MET A 152 13.16 -7.55 1.32
C MET A 152 13.50 -8.86 2.05
N ASP A 153 14.09 -9.84 1.37
CA ASP A 153 14.61 -11.07 1.96
C ASP A 153 15.69 -10.78 3.03
N GLN A 154 16.64 -9.89 2.73
CA GLN A 154 17.68 -9.48 3.68
C GLN A 154 17.11 -8.61 4.81
N ALA A 155 16.14 -7.77 4.51
CA ALA A 155 15.44 -6.97 5.52
C ALA A 155 14.74 -7.87 6.54
N VAL A 156 14.02 -8.90 6.10
CA VAL A 156 13.33 -9.87 6.97
C VAL A 156 14.34 -10.63 7.85
N LEU A 157 15.47 -11.09 7.32
CA LEU A 157 16.53 -11.73 8.13
C LEU A 157 17.09 -10.77 9.18
N SER A 158 17.32 -9.52 8.81
CA SER A 158 17.80 -8.49 9.74
C SER A 158 16.79 -8.21 10.85
N MET A 159 15.52 -8.00 10.50
CA MET A 159 14.44 -7.71 11.44
C MET A 159 14.14 -8.88 12.39
N THR A 160 14.25 -10.12 11.93
CA THR A 160 14.09 -11.32 12.77
C THR A 160 15.36 -11.66 13.54
N GLN A 161 16.50 -11.00 13.24
CA GLN A 161 17.82 -11.31 13.78
C GLN A 161 18.26 -12.75 13.48
N MET A 162 17.79 -13.31 12.37
CA MET A 162 18.12 -14.66 11.93
C MET A 162 19.10 -14.66 10.75
N SER A 163 19.89 -15.73 10.64
CA SER A 163 20.56 -16.07 9.38
C SER A 163 19.63 -16.91 8.50
N GLN A 164 19.86 -16.92 7.20
CA GLN A 164 19.16 -17.81 6.29
C GLN A 164 19.22 -19.27 6.76
N VAL A 165 20.41 -19.76 7.14
CA VAL A 165 20.61 -21.14 7.62
C VAL A 165 19.79 -21.44 8.88
N THR A 166 19.63 -20.45 9.76
CA THR A 166 18.83 -20.63 10.96
C THR A 166 17.35 -20.68 10.62
N LEU A 167 16.87 -19.77 9.77
CA LEU A 167 15.46 -19.73 9.33
C LEU A 167 15.10 -21.00 8.57
N GLU A 168 15.98 -21.48 7.67
CA GLU A 168 15.80 -22.76 6.96
C GLU A 168 15.70 -23.96 7.93
N ALA A 169 16.54 -23.99 8.98
CA ALA A 169 16.55 -25.07 9.94
C ALA A 169 15.36 -25.05 10.91
N THR A 170 14.81 -23.87 11.21
CA THR A 170 13.66 -23.68 12.11
C THR A 170 12.33 -23.64 11.36
N GLU A 171 12.38 -23.44 10.04
CA GLU A 171 11.25 -23.24 9.13
C GLU A 171 10.36 -22.03 9.48
N TRP A 172 10.60 -21.36 10.61
CA TRP A 172 9.75 -20.30 11.11
C TRP A 172 10.47 -19.32 12.06
N ALA A 173 10.06 -18.06 12.00
CA ALA A 173 10.47 -16.97 12.88
C ALA A 173 9.30 -16.03 13.20
N VAL A 174 9.41 -15.24 14.26
CA VAL A 174 8.49 -14.13 14.54
C VAL A 174 9.19 -12.81 14.31
N LEU A 175 8.62 -12.00 13.47
CA LEU A 175 8.96 -10.60 13.35
C LEU A 175 8.12 -9.81 14.36
N ASN A 176 8.79 -9.09 15.27
CA ASN A 176 8.15 -8.16 16.19
C ASN A 176 8.13 -6.74 15.60
N ALA A 177 7.51 -6.57 14.45
CA ALA A 177 7.17 -5.28 13.84
C ALA A 177 6.04 -4.62 14.67
N PRO A 178 5.34 -3.56 14.19
CA PRO A 178 4.25 -2.97 14.97
C PRO A 178 3.27 -3.99 15.57
N ARG A 179 3.05 -5.10 14.85
CA ARG A 179 2.37 -6.31 15.34
C ARG A 179 3.21 -7.54 15.02
N PRO A 180 3.15 -8.61 15.84
CA PRO A 180 3.87 -9.85 15.54
C PRO A 180 3.38 -10.46 14.22
N VAL A 181 4.31 -10.86 13.36
CA VAL A 181 4.04 -11.55 12.10
C VAL A 181 4.89 -12.81 12.02
N GLY A 182 4.26 -13.94 11.67
CA GLY A 182 4.96 -15.19 11.40
C GLY A 182 5.68 -15.14 10.06
N ILE A 183 6.98 -15.40 10.06
CA ILE A 183 7.83 -15.46 8.86
C ILE A 183 8.21 -16.92 8.65
N THR A 184 7.75 -17.51 7.55
CA THR A 184 8.15 -18.86 7.14
C THR A 184 9.38 -18.82 6.26
N TYR A 185 10.08 -19.96 6.13
CA TYR A 185 11.18 -20.07 5.18
C TYR A 185 10.67 -19.97 3.73
N ASP A 186 9.50 -20.50 3.42
CA ASP A 186 8.86 -20.38 2.10
C ASP A 186 8.62 -18.91 1.72
N PHE A 187 8.09 -18.10 2.65
CA PHE A 187 7.92 -16.66 2.40
C PHE A 187 9.28 -15.95 2.15
N TYR A 188 10.31 -16.32 2.91
CA TYR A 188 11.67 -15.81 2.66
C TYR A 188 12.16 -16.18 1.26
N GLU A 189 11.93 -17.41 0.78
CA GLU A 189 12.31 -17.84 -0.56
C GLU A 189 11.56 -17.07 -1.65
N GLU A 190 10.26 -16.83 -1.47
CA GLU A 190 9.47 -15.98 -2.38
C GLU A 190 10.07 -14.56 -2.48
N LEU A 191 10.45 -13.95 -1.36
CA LEU A 191 11.07 -12.63 -1.35
C LEU A 191 12.44 -12.62 -2.03
N ARG A 192 13.27 -13.64 -1.80
CA ARG A 192 14.60 -13.78 -2.41
C ARG A 192 14.53 -13.92 -3.93
N ASP A 193 13.53 -14.65 -4.41
CA ASP A 193 13.37 -14.95 -5.83
C ASP A 193 12.59 -13.84 -6.58
N ASN A 194 11.98 -12.88 -5.86
CA ASN A 194 11.27 -11.75 -6.43
C ASN A 194 12.16 -10.51 -6.55
N VAL A 195 12.11 -9.84 -7.70
CA VAL A 195 12.92 -8.66 -7.98
C VAL A 195 12.03 -7.46 -8.30
N VAL A 196 12.03 -6.48 -7.39
CA VAL A 196 11.28 -5.21 -7.56
C VAL A 196 12.15 -4.06 -8.09
N LEU A 197 13.47 -4.23 -8.19
CA LEU A 197 14.35 -3.26 -8.84
C LEU A 197 14.28 -3.45 -10.35
N ALA A 198 13.28 -2.86 -10.98
CA ALA A 198 12.96 -3.00 -12.39
C ALA A 198 12.52 -1.67 -13.03
N ALA A 199 12.49 -1.63 -14.35
CA ALA A 199 11.89 -0.53 -15.09
C ALA A 199 10.38 -0.79 -15.22
N TYR A 200 9.59 0.11 -14.69
CA TYR A 200 8.14 0.11 -14.78
C TYR A 200 7.66 1.15 -15.80
N HIS A 201 6.60 0.84 -16.51
CA HIS A 201 6.02 1.76 -17.51
C HIS A 201 4.93 2.66 -16.92
N LEU A 202 4.86 2.77 -15.60
CA LEU A 202 3.92 3.60 -14.87
C LEU A 202 4.68 4.72 -14.13
N PRO A 203 4.28 5.99 -14.27
CA PRO A 203 4.77 7.05 -13.41
C PRO A 203 4.34 6.83 -11.95
N PHE A 204 5.26 6.96 -10.99
CA PHE A 204 4.95 6.87 -9.57
C PHE A 204 5.74 7.87 -8.74
N LEU A 205 5.18 8.25 -7.60
CA LEU A 205 5.81 9.13 -6.63
C LEU A 205 6.44 8.29 -5.51
N ILE A 206 7.70 8.60 -5.21
CA ILE A 206 8.45 8.00 -4.11
C ILE A 206 8.64 9.07 -3.03
N LEU A 207 8.15 8.82 -1.82
CA LEU A 207 8.28 9.70 -0.67
C LEU A 207 9.18 9.04 0.36
N GLN A 208 10.45 9.46 0.45
CA GLN A 208 11.42 8.92 1.39
C GLN A 208 11.82 9.96 2.45
N GLY A 209 11.90 9.54 3.71
CA GLY A 209 12.47 10.37 4.76
C GLY A 209 13.96 10.66 4.49
N GLU A 210 14.40 11.89 4.67
CA GLU A 210 15.81 12.26 4.50
C GLU A 210 16.72 11.53 5.48
N CYS A 211 16.20 11.22 6.68
CA CYS A 211 16.87 10.51 7.76
C CYS A 211 16.37 9.05 7.88
N ASP A 212 15.84 8.47 6.81
CA ASP A 212 15.40 7.07 6.79
C ASP A 212 16.61 6.15 6.98
N ASP A 213 16.64 5.42 8.09
CA ASP A 213 17.68 4.46 8.47
C ASP A 213 17.29 3.00 8.22
N CYS A 214 16.04 2.76 7.76
CA CYS A 214 15.53 1.44 7.43
C CYS A 214 15.76 1.08 5.96
N VAL A 215 15.64 2.07 5.06
CA VAL A 215 15.72 1.85 3.62
C VAL A 215 16.86 2.64 2.99
N SER A 216 17.71 1.94 2.25
CA SER A 216 18.88 2.53 1.59
C SER A 216 18.46 3.59 0.56
N ARG A 217 18.90 4.84 0.79
CA ARG A 217 18.71 5.93 -0.16
C ARG A 217 19.34 5.64 -1.54
N ALA A 218 20.48 4.92 -1.55
CA ALA A 218 21.15 4.58 -2.80
C ALA A 218 20.32 3.60 -3.64
N ASP A 219 19.66 2.63 -2.99
CA ASP A 219 18.81 1.66 -3.67
C ASP A 219 17.55 2.36 -4.24
N ILE A 220 16.95 3.26 -3.48
CA ILE A 220 15.79 4.03 -3.95
C ILE A 220 16.16 4.99 -5.08
N GLN A 221 17.36 5.58 -5.04
CA GLN A 221 17.87 6.36 -6.16
C GLN A 221 18.01 5.49 -7.43
N GLN A 222 18.50 4.24 -7.32
CA GLN A 222 18.58 3.32 -8.45
C GLN A 222 17.19 2.98 -9.00
N LEU A 223 16.20 2.73 -8.13
CA LEU A 223 14.81 2.51 -8.55
C LEU A 223 14.28 3.72 -9.32
N HIS A 224 14.53 4.94 -8.82
CA HIS A 224 14.16 6.16 -9.50
C HIS A 224 14.86 6.32 -10.85
N ASP A 225 16.17 6.09 -10.91
CA ASP A 225 16.97 6.24 -12.14
C ASP A 225 16.56 5.26 -13.25
N LEU A 226 16.07 4.08 -12.88
CA LEU A 226 15.50 3.10 -13.83
C LEU A 226 14.11 3.51 -14.35
N ASN A 227 13.45 4.48 -13.70
CA ASN A 227 12.06 4.84 -13.96
C ASN A 227 11.93 6.33 -14.24
N GLU A 228 12.20 6.77 -15.49
CA GLU A 228 12.16 8.17 -15.93
C GLU A 228 10.84 8.90 -15.61
N GLY A 229 9.71 8.17 -15.54
CA GLY A 229 8.41 8.71 -15.17
C GLY A 229 8.19 8.86 -13.67
N SER A 230 9.09 8.33 -12.83
CA SER A 230 8.96 8.45 -11.38
C SER A 230 9.44 9.82 -10.86
N LYS A 231 8.97 10.18 -9.67
CA LYS A 231 9.45 11.36 -8.94
C LYS A 231 9.89 10.93 -7.56
N LEU A 232 11.13 11.19 -7.20
CA LEU A 232 11.65 10.98 -5.84
C LEU A 232 11.64 12.30 -5.07
N VAL A 233 10.97 12.32 -3.92
CA VAL A 233 10.95 13.45 -2.99
C VAL A 233 11.47 13.01 -1.64
N LEU A 234 12.48 13.72 -1.15
CA LEU A 234 12.99 13.53 0.20
C LEU A 234 12.24 14.45 1.15
N ILE A 235 11.68 13.86 2.21
CA ILE A 235 10.97 14.60 3.26
C ILE A 235 12.01 15.08 4.29
N PRO A 236 12.25 16.39 4.41
CA PRO A 236 13.34 16.93 5.21
C PRO A 236 13.27 16.53 6.69
N GLY A 237 14.37 16.01 7.22
CA GLY A 237 14.51 15.62 8.62
C GLY A 237 13.66 14.42 9.06
N ALA A 238 12.84 13.85 8.17
CA ALA A 238 11.97 12.73 8.50
C ALA A 238 12.70 11.40 8.46
N GLY A 239 12.35 10.51 9.40
CA GLY A 239 12.72 9.09 9.39
C GLY A 239 11.77 8.26 8.54
N HIS A 240 11.89 6.93 8.63
CA HIS A 240 11.13 5.99 7.80
C HIS A 240 9.60 6.14 7.93
N HIS A 241 9.09 6.42 9.13
CA HIS A 241 7.64 6.47 9.40
C HIS A 241 7.02 7.88 9.40
N PHE A 242 7.76 8.92 8.98
CA PHE A 242 7.28 10.32 8.91
C PHE A 242 6.66 10.85 10.21
N ARG A 243 7.21 10.46 11.38
CA ARG A 243 6.68 10.83 12.71
C ARG A 243 7.13 12.20 13.18
N GLU A 244 8.08 12.81 12.50
CA GLU A 244 8.64 14.11 12.82
C GLU A 244 7.62 15.22 12.50
N PRO A 245 7.62 16.31 13.29
CA PRO A 245 6.66 17.40 13.11
C PRO A 245 6.64 17.95 11.67
N GLY A 246 5.46 17.97 11.04
CA GLY A 246 5.24 18.44 9.68
C GLY A 246 5.63 17.47 8.57
N ALA A 247 6.23 16.32 8.89
CA ALA A 247 6.59 15.33 7.87
C ALA A 247 5.35 14.67 7.26
N LEU A 248 4.40 14.27 8.10
CA LEU A 248 3.13 13.69 7.63
C LEU A 248 2.34 14.69 6.78
N ASP A 249 2.21 15.95 7.21
CA ASP A 249 1.51 16.99 6.45
C ASP A 249 2.09 17.13 5.02
N MET A 250 3.43 17.11 4.91
CA MET A 250 4.10 17.17 3.63
C MET A 250 3.85 15.93 2.76
N VAL A 251 3.79 14.73 3.37
CA VAL A 251 3.43 13.48 2.68
C VAL A 251 2.00 13.55 2.14
N LEU A 252 1.05 14.04 2.95
CA LEU A 252 -0.36 14.19 2.57
C LEU A 252 -0.51 15.18 1.39
N ASP A 253 0.10 16.35 1.49
CA ASP A 253 0.08 17.38 0.42
C ASP A 253 0.65 16.82 -0.89
N LEU A 254 1.82 16.17 -0.86
CA LEU A 254 2.46 15.60 -2.05
C LEU A 254 1.64 14.45 -2.66
N THR A 255 1.02 13.63 -1.82
CA THR A 255 0.16 12.53 -2.26
C THR A 255 -1.09 13.06 -2.95
N ARG A 256 -1.76 14.03 -2.33
CA ARG A 256 -2.92 14.71 -2.91
C ARG A 256 -2.56 15.34 -4.26
N ASP A 257 -1.47 16.10 -4.34
CA ASP A 257 -1.03 16.77 -5.56
C ASP A 257 -0.72 15.73 -6.67
N TRP A 258 -0.12 14.59 -6.32
CA TRP A 258 0.15 13.51 -7.27
C TRP A 258 -1.13 12.86 -7.78
N PHE A 259 -2.10 12.66 -6.93
CA PHE A 259 -3.39 12.09 -7.31
C PHE A 259 -4.26 13.07 -8.13
N GLU A 260 -3.99 14.39 -8.05
CA GLU A 260 -4.70 15.45 -8.77
C GLU A 260 -3.96 15.99 -10.02
N PHE A 261 -2.81 15.43 -10.40
CA PHE A 261 -1.83 15.96 -11.33
C PHE A 261 -2.38 16.54 -12.66
N GLU A 262 -3.54 16.13 -13.16
CA GLU A 262 -4.13 16.68 -14.39
C GLU A 262 -4.65 18.11 -14.25
N LYS A 263 -4.97 18.60 -13.05
CA LYS A 263 -5.42 19.98 -12.87
C LYS A 263 -4.30 21.01 -13.05
N VAL A 264 -3.04 20.61 -12.78
CA VAL A 264 -1.89 21.51 -12.85
C VAL A 264 -1.47 21.75 -14.30
N LEU A 265 -1.58 20.75 -15.17
CA LEU A 265 -1.24 20.89 -16.59
C LEU A 265 -2.23 21.74 -17.38
N LEU A 266 -3.51 21.77 -16.99
CA LEU A 266 -4.53 22.60 -17.65
C LEU A 266 -4.44 24.08 -17.27
N VAL A 267 -3.84 24.41 -16.12
CA VAL A 267 -3.67 25.81 -15.68
C VAL A 267 -2.42 26.46 -16.28
N GLN A 268 -1.44 25.68 -16.72
CA GLN A 268 -0.22 26.20 -17.38
C GLN A 268 -0.32 26.31 -18.91
N ALA A 269 -1.43 25.85 -19.49
CA ALA A 269 -1.67 25.92 -20.95
C ALA A 269 -2.58 27.08 -21.39
N TYR A 270 -2.86 28.05 -20.50
CA TYR A 270 -3.58 29.28 -20.83
C TYR A 270 -2.74 30.55 -20.59
#